data_b5b2507d0e25d37321608a67820486b2
#
_entry.id   b5b2507d0e25d37321608a67820486b2
#
_cell.length_a   1.000
_cell.length_b   1.000
_cell.length_c   1.000
_cell.angle_alpha   90.00
_cell.angle_beta   90.00
_cell.angle_gamma   90.00
#
_symmetry.space_group_name_H-M   'P 1'
#
loop_
_entity.id
_entity.type
_entity.pdbx_description
1 polymer ?
#
loop_
_entity_poly.entity_id
_entity_poly.type
_entity_poly.pdbx_seq_one_letter_code
_entity_poly.pdbx_strand_id
1 'polypeptide(L)'
;MSFSSMNSGKSAVVTGAGGGLGRDIALGLATKGYIVFGTALSATEVQDLKQASGGRVSLTVCDITKEQAVRAWAAGVADALGGGLDLLINNAGILTPGPLEVLPLDAVRREFEVNVFGALSVVNAFLPALRKRRGRVVQISTWTASLPLPFNGPSGASKAAMEVLATVYRAELKRFGIDVVLAVAGNMKTGGPAKTAAALARTAERMTAQERDLYGQAFDTFAAKLNSMQGDGLASVEAAARVIELAEQDPAPSFAPVGADAKEMLRIAREKSDVEQDALRLQLVGLN
;
A
#
# COMPACT_ATOMS: atom_id res chain seq x y z
N MET A 1 -8.14 -32.69 15.47
CA MET A 1 -6.96 -33.16 14.74
C MET A 1 -5.79 -32.31 15.16
N SER A 2 -4.81 -32.92 15.78
CA SER A 2 -3.64 -32.26 16.38
C SER A 2 -2.73 -31.71 15.25
N PHE A 3 -2.50 -30.41 15.22
CA PHE A 3 -1.44 -29.77 14.43
C PHE A 3 -0.09 -29.98 15.14
N SER A 4 0.35 -31.23 15.18
CA SER A 4 1.68 -31.58 15.67
C SER A 4 2.68 -31.42 14.55
N SER A 5 3.74 -30.63 14.80
CA SER A 5 4.98 -30.52 14.03
C SER A 5 4.83 -30.10 12.56
N MET A 6 4.34 -28.90 12.27
CA MET A 6 4.61 -28.27 10.99
C MET A 6 5.82 -27.33 11.12
N ASN A 7 6.86 -27.76 10.42
CA ASN A 7 8.02 -27.03 9.90
C ASN A 7 8.16 -25.57 10.34
N SER A 8 9.35 -25.20 10.78
CA SER A 8 9.83 -23.84 11.10
C SER A 8 9.82 -22.88 9.88
N GLY A 9 8.77 -22.89 9.09
CA GLY A 9 8.59 -21.98 7.96
C GLY A 9 8.44 -20.54 8.44
N LYS A 10 9.02 -19.57 7.71
CA LYS A 10 8.80 -18.15 7.95
C LYS A 10 7.32 -17.82 7.80
N SER A 11 6.84 -16.83 8.56
CA SER A 11 5.47 -16.37 8.56
C SER A 11 5.35 -14.95 8.02
N ALA A 12 4.26 -14.68 7.33
CA ALA A 12 3.99 -13.35 6.80
C ALA A 12 2.53 -12.94 6.97
N VAL A 13 2.32 -11.65 7.18
CA VAL A 13 1.02 -10.98 7.16
C VAL A 13 1.00 -9.94 6.04
N VAL A 14 -0.05 -9.92 5.22
CA VAL A 14 -0.22 -8.95 4.12
C VAL A 14 -1.59 -8.30 4.24
N THR A 15 -1.64 -6.98 4.45
CA THR A 15 -2.92 -6.25 4.44
C THR A 15 -3.38 -5.96 3.02
N GLY A 16 -4.70 -6.03 2.77
CA GLY A 16 -5.26 -5.83 1.43
C GLY A 16 -4.85 -6.91 0.42
N ALA A 17 -4.68 -8.15 0.91
CA ALA A 17 -4.26 -9.28 0.07
C ALA A 17 -5.37 -9.85 -0.82
N GLY A 18 -6.61 -9.33 -0.73
CA GLY A 18 -7.73 -9.75 -1.59
C GLY A 18 -7.56 -9.37 -3.06
N GLY A 19 -6.69 -8.42 -3.41
CA GLY A 19 -6.50 -7.98 -4.79
C GLY A 19 -5.22 -7.21 -5.05
N GLY A 20 -4.93 -6.94 -6.32
CA GLY A 20 -3.82 -6.12 -6.78
C GLY A 20 -2.46 -6.59 -6.26
N LEU A 21 -1.60 -5.62 -5.93
CA LEU A 21 -0.26 -5.89 -5.44
C LEU A 21 -0.24 -6.80 -4.20
N GLY A 22 -1.14 -6.58 -3.25
CA GLY A 22 -1.21 -7.39 -2.02
C GLY A 22 -1.48 -8.86 -2.29
N ARG A 23 -2.34 -9.16 -3.28
CA ARG A 23 -2.62 -10.53 -3.73
C ARG A 23 -1.37 -11.20 -4.30
N ASP A 24 -0.67 -10.52 -5.17
CA ASP A 24 0.53 -11.08 -5.82
C ASP A 24 1.68 -11.24 -4.82
N ILE A 25 1.82 -10.32 -3.85
CA ILE A 25 2.77 -10.49 -2.73
C ILE A 25 2.41 -11.73 -1.91
N ALA A 26 1.14 -11.92 -1.54
CA ALA A 26 0.72 -13.05 -0.73
C ALA A 26 0.96 -14.39 -1.46
N LEU A 27 0.65 -14.46 -2.76
CA LEU A 27 0.92 -15.65 -3.59
C LEU A 27 2.43 -15.90 -3.74
N GLY A 28 3.22 -14.86 -3.99
CA GLY A 28 4.67 -14.95 -4.12
C GLY A 28 5.33 -15.48 -2.83
N LEU A 29 4.94 -14.94 -1.67
CA LEU A 29 5.41 -15.41 -0.37
C LEU A 29 5.01 -16.88 -0.09
N ALA A 30 3.76 -17.25 -0.40
CA ALA A 30 3.29 -18.62 -0.25
C ALA A 30 4.06 -19.60 -1.15
N THR A 31 4.43 -19.16 -2.36
CA THR A 31 5.28 -19.97 -3.28
C THR A 31 6.69 -20.17 -2.73
N LYS A 32 7.22 -19.19 -1.99
CA LYS A 32 8.52 -19.28 -1.28
C LYS A 32 8.46 -20.08 0.03
N GLY A 33 7.30 -20.63 0.38
CA GLY A 33 7.12 -21.48 1.56
C GLY A 33 6.76 -20.74 2.85
N TYR A 34 6.37 -19.45 2.76
CA TYR A 34 5.83 -18.73 3.92
C TYR A 34 4.44 -19.23 4.29
N ILE A 35 4.14 -19.23 5.59
CA ILE A 35 2.78 -19.32 6.10
C ILE A 35 2.20 -17.89 6.01
N VAL A 36 1.22 -17.69 5.13
CA VAL A 36 0.73 -16.33 4.82
C VAL A 36 -0.68 -16.12 5.35
N PHE A 37 -0.84 -15.07 6.15
CA PHE A 37 -2.13 -14.53 6.56
C PHE A 37 -2.35 -13.15 5.92
N GLY A 38 -3.60 -12.72 5.82
CA GLY A 38 -3.86 -11.38 5.29
C GLY A 38 -5.30 -10.93 5.49
N THR A 39 -5.57 -9.67 5.04
CA THR A 39 -6.92 -9.11 5.06
C THR A 39 -7.49 -8.99 3.66
N ALA A 40 -8.82 -9.12 3.58
CA ALA A 40 -9.63 -8.84 2.42
C ALA A 40 -10.87 -8.02 2.84
N LEU A 41 -11.58 -7.42 1.90
CA LEU A 41 -12.81 -6.67 2.16
C LEU A 41 -14.08 -7.48 1.94
N SER A 42 -13.99 -8.66 1.29
CA SER A 42 -15.14 -9.50 1.01
C SER A 42 -14.84 -10.99 1.17
N ALA A 43 -15.88 -11.77 1.41
CA ALA A 43 -15.79 -13.23 1.45
C ALA A 43 -15.40 -13.82 0.08
N THR A 44 -15.79 -13.17 -1.01
CA THR A 44 -15.41 -13.57 -2.37
C THR A 44 -13.90 -13.50 -2.55
N GLU A 45 -13.26 -12.38 -2.19
CA GLU A 45 -11.80 -12.23 -2.24
C GLU A 45 -11.09 -13.32 -1.41
N VAL A 46 -11.64 -13.67 -0.24
CA VAL A 46 -11.10 -14.74 0.62
C VAL A 46 -11.13 -16.10 -0.10
N GLN A 47 -12.27 -16.45 -0.71
CA GLN A 47 -12.43 -17.73 -1.41
C GLN A 47 -11.56 -17.80 -2.67
N ASP A 48 -11.53 -16.72 -3.45
CA ASP A 48 -10.72 -16.65 -4.68
C ASP A 48 -9.24 -16.85 -4.39
N LEU A 49 -8.70 -16.18 -3.36
CA LEU A 49 -7.30 -16.34 -3.02
C LEU A 49 -6.98 -17.68 -2.36
N LYS A 50 -7.91 -18.22 -1.57
CA LYS A 50 -7.77 -19.56 -1.01
C LYS A 50 -7.64 -20.60 -2.13
N GLN A 51 -8.49 -20.51 -3.16
CA GLN A 51 -8.43 -21.39 -4.32
C GLN A 51 -7.15 -21.18 -5.12
N ALA A 52 -6.81 -19.95 -5.45
CA ALA A 52 -5.62 -19.61 -6.24
C ALA A 52 -4.31 -20.02 -5.57
N SER A 53 -4.25 -20.00 -4.23
CA SER A 53 -3.08 -20.40 -3.45
C SER A 53 -3.02 -21.91 -3.13
N GLY A 54 -4.05 -22.68 -3.51
CA GLY A 54 -4.16 -24.07 -3.05
C GLY A 54 -4.28 -24.18 -1.53
N GLY A 55 -4.92 -23.21 -0.88
CA GLY A 55 -5.10 -23.15 0.57
C GLY A 55 -3.89 -22.67 1.38
N ARG A 56 -2.81 -22.23 0.72
CA ARG A 56 -1.55 -21.76 1.38
C ARG A 56 -1.64 -20.35 1.93
N VAL A 57 -2.63 -19.55 1.51
CA VAL A 57 -2.89 -18.21 2.02
C VAL A 57 -4.21 -18.20 2.77
N SER A 58 -4.21 -17.69 3.99
CA SER A 58 -5.39 -17.55 4.85
C SER A 58 -5.79 -16.08 4.99
N LEU A 59 -6.90 -15.68 4.38
CA LEU A 59 -7.42 -14.31 4.51
C LEU A 59 -8.56 -14.24 5.53
N THR A 60 -8.66 -13.08 6.16
CA THR A 60 -9.78 -12.68 7.02
C THR A 60 -10.46 -11.45 6.45
N VAL A 61 -11.79 -11.41 6.42
CA VAL A 61 -12.53 -10.18 6.11
C VAL A 61 -12.34 -9.22 7.26
N CYS A 62 -11.56 -8.16 7.04
CA CYS A 62 -11.21 -7.17 8.07
C CYS A 62 -11.03 -5.78 7.45
N ASP A 63 -11.87 -4.84 7.89
CA ASP A 63 -11.67 -3.41 7.62
C ASP A 63 -10.64 -2.88 8.63
N ILE A 64 -9.46 -2.52 8.15
CA ILE A 64 -8.35 -2.06 8.99
C ILE A 64 -8.61 -0.73 9.70
N THR A 65 -9.67 0.01 9.34
CA THR A 65 -10.11 1.21 10.07
C THR A 65 -10.85 0.88 11.37
N LYS A 66 -11.16 -0.38 11.61
CA LYS A 66 -11.84 -0.87 12.81
C LYS A 66 -10.82 -1.47 13.77
N GLU A 67 -10.29 -0.65 14.68
CA GLU A 67 -9.20 -1.02 15.57
C GLU A 67 -9.47 -2.32 16.34
N GLN A 68 -10.69 -2.51 16.86
CA GLN A 68 -11.06 -3.73 17.58
C GLN A 68 -11.02 -4.98 16.69
N ALA A 69 -11.46 -4.85 15.43
CA ALA A 69 -11.38 -5.95 14.46
C ALA A 69 -9.92 -6.29 14.12
N VAL A 70 -9.07 -5.27 13.96
CA VAL A 70 -7.63 -5.46 13.74
C VAL A 70 -6.96 -6.17 14.92
N ARG A 71 -7.26 -5.77 16.17
CA ARG A 71 -6.73 -6.40 17.38
C ARG A 71 -7.16 -7.87 17.48
N ALA A 72 -8.44 -8.17 17.25
CA ALA A 72 -8.96 -9.54 17.28
C ALA A 72 -8.33 -10.41 16.19
N TRP A 73 -8.20 -9.89 14.96
CA TRP A 73 -7.53 -10.55 13.86
C TRP A 73 -6.05 -10.84 14.19
N ALA A 74 -5.31 -9.84 14.68
CA ALA A 74 -3.89 -9.99 15.01
C ALA A 74 -3.67 -11.03 16.13
N ALA A 75 -4.54 -11.08 17.14
CA ALA A 75 -4.50 -12.09 18.19
C ALA A 75 -4.69 -13.50 17.61
N GLY A 76 -5.72 -13.71 16.78
CA GLY A 76 -5.95 -15.01 16.16
C GLY A 76 -4.82 -15.47 15.24
N VAL A 77 -4.20 -14.54 14.49
CA VAL A 77 -3.00 -14.84 13.67
C VAL A 77 -1.81 -15.19 14.56
N ALA A 78 -1.57 -14.42 15.61
CA ALA A 78 -0.47 -14.70 16.55
C ALA A 78 -0.64 -16.08 17.21
N ASP A 79 -1.85 -16.44 17.61
CA ASP A 79 -2.14 -17.76 18.19
C ASP A 79 -1.86 -18.88 17.18
N ALA A 80 -2.30 -18.73 15.94
CA ALA A 80 -2.05 -19.70 14.86
C ALA A 80 -0.54 -19.87 14.54
N LEU A 81 0.25 -18.81 14.76
CA LEU A 81 1.70 -18.79 14.51
C LEU A 81 2.54 -19.15 15.77
N GLY A 82 1.93 -19.56 16.87
CA GLY A 82 2.64 -19.78 18.14
C GLY A 82 3.26 -18.51 18.73
N GLY A 83 2.67 -17.36 18.42
CA GLY A 83 2.95 -16.04 18.99
C GLY A 83 4.06 -15.25 18.29
N GLY A 84 4.65 -15.71 17.19
CA GLY A 84 5.73 -14.98 16.50
C GLY A 84 5.43 -14.69 15.04
N LEU A 85 5.86 -13.50 14.52
CA LEU A 85 5.70 -13.09 13.14
C LEU A 85 7.02 -12.61 12.55
N ASP A 86 7.38 -13.15 11.39
CA ASP A 86 8.65 -12.81 10.71
C ASP A 86 8.50 -11.58 9.80
N LEU A 87 7.33 -11.41 9.14
CA LEU A 87 7.14 -10.35 8.14
C LEU A 87 5.72 -9.77 8.18
N LEU A 88 5.62 -8.46 8.25
CA LEU A 88 4.39 -7.69 8.06
C LEU A 88 4.51 -6.81 6.82
N ILE A 89 3.67 -7.06 5.80
CA ILE A 89 3.53 -6.19 4.62
C ILE A 89 2.29 -5.31 4.81
N ASN A 90 2.51 -4.05 5.11
CA ASN A 90 1.45 -3.05 5.27
C ASN A 90 1.15 -2.42 3.91
N ASN A 91 0.23 -3.04 3.16
CA ASN A 91 -0.05 -2.74 1.75
C ASN A 91 -1.43 -2.10 1.54
N ALA A 92 -2.43 -2.39 2.37
CA ALA A 92 -3.78 -1.85 2.19
C ALA A 92 -3.77 -0.33 2.06
N GLY A 93 -4.53 0.19 1.11
CA GLY A 93 -4.65 1.61 0.86
C GLY A 93 -5.73 1.92 -0.16
N ILE A 94 -6.22 3.15 -0.14
CA ILE A 94 -7.20 3.69 -1.09
C ILE A 94 -6.69 4.98 -1.70
N LEU A 95 -7.37 5.44 -2.74
CA LEU A 95 -7.06 6.65 -3.51
C LEU A 95 -8.35 7.46 -3.72
N THR A 96 -8.30 8.74 -3.41
CA THR A 96 -9.38 9.72 -3.60
C THR A 96 -8.90 10.86 -4.49
N PRO A 97 -8.98 10.70 -5.84
CA PRO A 97 -8.50 11.71 -6.77
C PRO A 97 -9.54 12.79 -6.97
N GLY A 98 -9.08 14.03 -7.09
CA GLY A 98 -9.91 15.19 -7.40
C GLY A 98 -9.26 16.52 -7.03
N PRO A 99 -9.79 17.65 -7.54
CA PRO A 99 -9.38 18.96 -7.08
C PRO A 99 -9.65 19.10 -5.58
N LEU A 100 -8.70 19.61 -4.80
CA LEU A 100 -8.84 19.70 -3.35
C LEU A 100 -10.04 20.52 -2.90
N GLU A 101 -10.41 21.55 -3.67
CA GLU A 101 -11.58 22.39 -3.41
C GLU A 101 -12.91 21.63 -3.59
N VAL A 102 -12.94 20.65 -4.52
CA VAL A 102 -14.15 19.88 -4.88
C VAL A 102 -14.33 18.65 -4.00
N LEU A 103 -13.22 18.08 -3.49
CA LEU A 103 -13.27 16.85 -2.72
C LEU A 103 -14.00 17.06 -1.38
N PRO A 104 -15.03 16.24 -1.05
CA PRO A 104 -15.63 16.24 0.28
C PRO A 104 -14.57 15.91 1.33
N LEU A 105 -14.52 16.70 2.41
CA LEU A 105 -13.58 16.46 3.52
C LEU A 105 -13.69 15.04 4.11
N ASP A 106 -14.89 14.46 4.11
CA ASP A 106 -15.08 13.09 4.59
C ASP A 106 -14.43 12.04 3.68
N ALA A 107 -14.34 12.30 2.37
CA ALA A 107 -13.60 11.46 1.46
C ALA A 107 -12.08 11.53 1.74
N VAL A 108 -11.56 12.73 2.01
CA VAL A 108 -10.18 12.95 2.42
C VAL A 108 -9.90 12.26 3.78
N ARG A 109 -10.78 12.46 4.79
CA ARG A 109 -10.68 11.79 6.08
C ARG A 109 -10.66 10.26 5.91
N ARG A 110 -11.56 9.72 5.08
CA ARG A 110 -11.61 8.27 4.83
C ARG A 110 -10.31 7.74 4.27
N GLU A 111 -9.62 8.47 3.41
CA GLU A 111 -8.32 8.06 2.89
C GLU A 111 -7.26 8.03 4.00
N PHE A 112 -7.23 9.03 4.88
CA PHE A 112 -6.34 9.02 6.05
C PHE A 112 -6.69 7.92 7.04
N GLU A 113 -7.98 7.65 7.28
CA GLU A 113 -8.42 6.53 8.13
C GLU A 113 -7.87 5.19 7.63
N VAL A 114 -7.84 4.95 6.32
CA VAL A 114 -7.29 3.72 5.77
C VAL A 114 -5.76 3.75 5.71
N ASN A 115 -5.20 4.79 5.03
CA ASN A 115 -3.79 4.80 4.65
C ASN A 115 -2.86 5.13 5.83
N VAL A 116 -3.34 5.81 6.86
CA VAL A 116 -2.56 6.22 8.02
C VAL A 116 -3.01 5.50 9.28
N PHE A 117 -4.21 5.77 9.77
CA PHE A 117 -4.66 5.24 11.07
C PHE A 117 -4.87 3.72 11.05
N GLY A 118 -5.43 3.18 9.96
CA GLY A 118 -5.56 1.74 9.77
C GLY A 118 -4.20 1.05 9.68
N ALA A 119 -3.26 1.64 8.92
CA ALA A 119 -1.89 1.14 8.83
C ALA A 119 -1.17 1.13 10.18
N LEU A 120 -1.31 2.21 10.98
CA LEU A 120 -0.78 2.28 12.36
C LEU A 120 -1.41 1.22 13.27
N SER A 121 -2.73 1.07 13.21
CA SER A 121 -3.47 0.07 13.99
C SER A 121 -2.93 -1.34 13.73
N VAL A 122 -2.70 -1.68 12.47
CA VAL A 122 -2.15 -2.98 12.07
C VAL A 122 -0.73 -3.16 12.61
N VAL A 123 0.18 -2.20 12.38
CA VAL A 123 1.56 -2.30 12.90
C VAL A 123 1.53 -2.53 14.41
N ASN A 124 0.81 -1.68 15.16
CA ASN A 124 0.76 -1.75 16.61
C ASN A 124 0.20 -3.09 17.12
N ALA A 125 -0.83 -3.64 16.46
CA ALA A 125 -1.42 -4.92 16.86
C ALA A 125 -0.46 -6.10 16.66
N PHE A 126 0.43 -6.05 15.66
CA PHE A 126 1.41 -7.11 15.39
C PHE A 126 2.76 -6.90 16.09
N LEU A 127 3.04 -5.76 16.72
CA LEU A 127 4.31 -5.52 17.40
C LEU A 127 4.71 -6.61 18.41
N PRO A 128 3.80 -7.16 19.25
CA PRO A 128 4.18 -8.24 20.16
C PRO A 128 4.73 -9.48 19.43
N ALA A 129 4.08 -9.87 18.32
CA ALA A 129 4.50 -11.02 17.52
C ALA A 129 5.81 -10.74 16.76
N LEU A 130 5.95 -9.53 16.21
CA LEU A 130 7.18 -9.08 15.55
C LEU A 130 8.38 -9.04 16.49
N ARG A 131 8.20 -8.55 17.74
CA ARG A 131 9.27 -8.56 18.76
C ARG A 131 9.76 -9.96 19.07
N LYS A 132 8.87 -10.94 19.11
CA LYS A 132 9.22 -12.34 19.44
C LYS A 132 10.14 -12.98 18.40
N ARG A 133 10.00 -12.59 17.13
CA ARG A 133 10.82 -13.09 16.00
C ARG A 133 11.90 -12.14 15.53
N ARG A 134 11.96 -10.92 16.09
CA ARG A 134 12.76 -9.82 15.52
C ARG A 134 12.42 -9.63 14.05
N GLY A 135 11.11 -9.58 13.77
CA GLY A 135 10.58 -9.58 12.42
C GLY A 135 10.79 -8.26 11.69
N ARG A 136 10.20 -8.14 10.52
CA ARG A 136 10.33 -6.96 9.66
C ARG A 136 8.98 -6.41 9.27
N VAL A 137 8.87 -5.09 9.20
CA VAL A 137 7.73 -4.37 8.62
C VAL A 137 8.14 -3.82 7.26
N VAL A 138 7.34 -4.08 6.23
CA VAL A 138 7.45 -3.40 4.92
C VAL A 138 6.21 -2.53 4.75
N GLN A 139 6.42 -1.22 4.69
CA GLN A 139 5.37 -0.24 4.40
C GLN A 139 5.37 0.06 2.91
N ILE A 140 4.26 -0.23 2.24
CA ILE A 140 4.08 0.14 0.84
C ILE A 140 3.71 1.62 0.75
N SER A 141 4.52 2.37 0.03
CA SER A 141 4.33 3.79 -0.28
C SER A 141 4.31 4.02 -1.79
N THR A 142 4.34 5.28 -2.21
CA THR A 142 4.36 5.70 -3.61
C THR A 142 5.28 6.90 -3.78
N TRP A 143 5.88 7.05 -4.97
CA TRP A 143 6.71 8.22 -5.27
C TRP A 143 5.94 9.56 -5.15
N THR A 144 4.60 9.54 -5.26
CA THR A 144 3.78 10.74 -5.09
C THR A 144 3.77 11.29 -3.65
N ALA A 145 4.31 10.55 -2.68
CA ALA A 145 4.59 11.06 -1.33
C ALA A 145 5.73 12.09 -1.35
N SER A 146 6.71 11.92 -2.23
CA SER A 146 7.87 12.81 -2.37
C SER A 146 7.68 13.86 -3.49
N LEU A 147 6.94 13.53 -4.54
CA LEU A 147 6.61 14.42 -5.66
C LEU A 147 5.09 14.41 -5.88
N PRO A 148 4.31 15.14 -5.04
CA PRO A 148 2.85 15.11 -5.10
C PRO A 148 2.34 15.69 -6.42
N LEU A 149 1.27 15.09 -6.96
CA LEU A 149 0.64 15.50 -8.20
C LEU A 149 -0.63 16.32 -7.95
N PRO A 150 -0.95 17.30 -8.81
CA PRO A 150 -2.28 17.91 -8.85
C PRO A 150 -3.37 16.84 -8.91
N PHE A 151 -4.53 17.11 -8.33
CA PHE A 151 -5.69 16.21 -8.25
C PHE A 151 -5.46 14.85 -7.57
N ASN A 152 -4.29 14.66 -6.95
CA ASN A 152 -3.93 13.46 -6.19
C ASN A 152 -3.46 13.79 -4.76
N GLY A 153 -3.87 14.95 -4.25
CA GLY A 153 -3.43 15.50 -2.96
C GLY A 153 -3.59 14.57 -1.77
N PRO A 154 -4.81 14.02 -1.50
CA PRO A 154 -5.01 13.14 -0.34
C PRO A 154 -4.11 11.90 -0.35
N SER A 155 -3.87 11.30 -1.53
CA SER A 155 -3.00 10.13 -1.67
C SER A 155 -1.55 10.48 -1.33
N GLY A 156 -0.99 11.51 -1.96
CA GLY A 156 0.37 11.97 -1.66
C GLY A 156 0.55 12.30 -0.19
N ALA A 157 -0.38 13.08 0.38
CA ALA A 157 -0.32 13.52 1.77
C ALA A 157 -0.43 12.35 2.76
N SER A 158 -1.38 11.42 2.57
CA SER A 158 -1.54 10.26 3.46
C SER A 158 -0.33 9.32 3.42
N LYS A 159 0.26 9.12 2.23
CA LYS A 159 1.46 8.30 2.08
C LYS A 159 2.70 9.00 2.67
N ALA A 160 2.87 10.32 2.48
CA ALA A 160 3.94 11.08 3.12
C ALA A 160 3.84 11.02 4.65
N ALA A 161 2.64 11.17 5.22
CA ALA A 161 2.42 11.00 6.65
C ALA A 161 2.86 9.61 7.13
N MET A 162 2.51 8.55 6.40
CA MET A 162 2.89 7.19 6.77
C MET A 162 4.40 6.93 6.59
N GLU A 163 5.08 7.55 5.62
CA GLU A 163 6.53 7.47 5.47
C GLU A 163 7.28 8.07 6.67
N VAL A 164 6.81 9.24 7.16
CA VAL A 164 7.35 9.85 8.37
C VAL A 164 7.16 8.93 9.58
N LEU A 165 5.95 8.39 9.77
CA LEU A 165 5.66 7.46 10.86
C LEU A 165 6.49 6.16 10.76
N ALA A 166 6.67 5.62 9.57
CA ALA A 166 7.52 4.45 9.34
C ALA A 166 9.00 4.74 9.67
N THR A 167 9.45 5.96 9.40
CA THR A 167 10.82 6.40 9.78
C THR A 167 10.99 6.48 11.29
N VAL A 168 9.95 6.98 12.01
CA VAL A 168 9.93 6.99 13.47
C VAL A 168 9.92 5.56 14.03
N TYR A 169 9.05 4.69 13.51
CA TYR A 169 9.04 3.27 13.90
C TYR A 169 10.40 2.60 13.70
N ARG A 170 11.11 2.90 12.61
CA ARG A 170 12.44 2.34 12.37
C ARG A 170 13.40 2.68 13.51
N ALA A 171 13.38 3.91 13.99
CA ALA A 171 14.23 4.34 15.10
C ALA A 171 13.81 3.70 16.43
N GLU A 172 12.51 3.74 16.76
CA GLU A 172 11.98 3.24 18.02
C GLU A 172 12.07 1.71 18.16
N LEU A 173 11.87 0.98 17.05
CA LEU A 173 11.81 -0.47 17.04
C LEU A 173 13.19 -1.14 16.86
N LYS A 174 14.22 -0.38 16.49
CA LYS A 174 15.57 -0.90 16.31
C LYS A 174 16.12 -1.62 17.55
N ARG A 175 15.81 -1.09 18.75
CA ARG A 175 16.19 -1.72 20.03
C ARG A 175 15.60 -3.13 20.23
N PHE A 176 14.54 -3.46 19.51
CA PHE A 176 13.89 -4.78 19.54
C PHE A 176 14.34 -5.68 18.38
N GLY A 177 15.26 -5.21 17.53
CA GLY A 177 15.73 -5.94 16.34
C GLY A 177 14.68 -6.02 15.24
N ILE A 178 13.68 -5.12 15.21
CA ILE A 178 12.67 -5.05 14.17
C ILE A 178 13.11 -4.04 13.10
N ASP A 179 13.24 -4.49 11.86
CA ASP A 179 13.49 -3.64 10.71
C ASP A 179 12.19 -3.03 10.16
N VAL A 180 12.28 -1.80 9.65
CA VAL A 180 11.18 -1.14 8.95
C VAL A 180 11.67 -0.63 7.61
N VAL A 181 11.09 -1.15 6.53
CA VAL A 181 11.44 -0.87 5.14
C VAL A 181 10.32 -0.07 4.48
N LEU A 182 10.67 1.01 3.81
CA LEU A 182 9.76 1.73 2.91
C LEU A 182 9.96 1.22 1.48
N ALA A 183 8.97 0.54 0.93
CA ALA A 183 8.93 0.11 -0.46
C ALA A 183 8.08 1.11 -1.26
N VAL A 184 8.74 1.95 -2.05
CA VAL A 184 8.10 3.06 -2.76
C VAL A 184 7.73 2.65 -4.17
N ALA A 185 6.45 2.42 -4.37
CA ALA A 185 5.90 1.93 -5.61
C ALA A 185 5.78 3.03 -6.69
N GLY A 186 5.99 2.61 -7.94
CA GLY A 186 5.65 3.34 -9.14
C GLY A 186 4.24 3.03 -9.64
N ASN A 187 3.99 3.36 -10.90
CA ASN A 187 2.76 2.96 -11.58
C ASN A 187 2.76 1.45 -11.85
N MET A 188 1.61 0.81 -11.67
CA MET A 188 1.50 -0.64 -11.75
C MET A 188 0.28 -1.08 -12.55
N LYS A 189 0.46 -2.11 -13.39
CA LYS A 189 -0.62 -2.86 -14.05
C LYS A 189 -1.26 -3.82 -13.06
N THR A 190 -2.18 -3.33 -12.24
CA THR A 190 -2.94 -4.14 -11.28
C THR A 190 -4.43 -4.04 -11.61
N GLY A 191 -5.31 -4.70 -10.84
CA GLY A 191 -6.74 -4.35 -10.84
C GLY A 191 -7.00 -2.92 -10.29
N GLY A 192 -5.95 -2.23 -9.83
CA GLY A 192 -5.97 -0.84 -9.37
C GLY A 192 -6.37 0.18 -10.43
N PRO A 193 -5.89 0.13 -11.68
CA PRO A 193 -6.31 1.05 -12.74
C PRO A 193 -7.83 1.12 -12.91
N ALA A 194 -8.53 0.00 -12.91
CA ALA A 194 -9.99 -0.01 -12.99
C ALA A 194 -10.65 0.67 -11.77
N LYS A 195 -10.10 0.45 -10.55
CA LYS A 195 -10.57 1.12 -9.33
C LYS A 195 -10.25 2.62 -9.36
N THR A 196 -9.09 3.01 -9.87
CA THR A 196 -8.68 4.40 -10.04
C THR A 196 -9.57 5.08 -11.08
N ALA A 197 -9.79 4.49 -12.25
CA ALA A 197 -10.67 5.02 -13.28
C ALA A 197 -12.11 5.22 -12.75
N ALA A 198 -12.64 4.26 -11.98
CA ALA A 198 -13.93 4.38 -11.33
C ALA A 198 -13.96 5.49 -10.25
N ALA A 199 -12.88 5.73 -9.53
CA ALA A 199 -12.77 6.83 -8.57
C ALA A 199 -12.74 8.19 -9.27
N LEU A 200 -11.99 8.32 -10.35
CA LEU A 200 -11.94 9.51 -11.21
C LEU A 200 -13.32 9.83 -11.80
N ALA A 201 -14.00 8.84 -12.37
CA ALA A 201 -15.35 8.99 -12.92
C ALA A 201 -16.33 9.47 -11.85
N ARG A 202 -16.35 8.85 -10.66
CA ARG A 202 -17.22 9.29 -9.56
C ARG A 202 -16.96 10.74 -9.12
N THR A 203 -15.70 11.18 -9.11
CA THR A 203 -15.38 12.58 -8.79
C THR A 203 -15.90 13.50 -9.88
N ALA A 204 -15.66 13.16 -11.15
CA ALA A 204 -16.16 13.94 -12.29
C ALA A 204 -17.70 14.06 -12.31
N GLU A 205 -18.42 12.95 -12.05
CA GLU A 205 -19.89 12.91 -12.00
C GLU A 205 -20.49 13.75 -10.87
N ARG A 206 -19.76 13.94 -9.77
CA ARG A 206 -20.23 14.71 -8.59
C ARG A 206 -20.00 16.20 -8.71
N MET A 207 -19.19 16.66 -9.65
CA MET A 207 -18.93 18.09 -9.86
C MET A 207 -20.23 18.82 -10.23
N THR A 208 -20.50 19.91 -9.54
CA THR A 208 -21.53 20.89 -9.94
C THR A 208 -21.17 21.52 -11.28
N ALA A 209 -22.12 22.20 -11.94
CA ALA A 209 -21.83 22.91 -13.19
C ALA A 209 -20.69 23.93 -13.02
N GLN A 210 -20.69 24.67 -11.92
CA GLN A 210 -19.65 25.66 -11.62
C GLN A 210 -18.27 25.00 -11.41
N GLU A 211 -18.20 23.91 -10.67
CA GLU A 211 -16.94 23.16 -10.46
C GLU A 211 -16.44 22.52 -11.76
N ARG A 212 -17.35 22.09 -12.60
CA ARG A 212 -17.03 21.56 -13.92
C ARG A 212 -16.48 22.64 -14.86
N ASP A 213 -17.03 23.83 -14.80
CA ASP A 213 -16.50 24.98 -15.56
C ASP A 213 -15.08 25.35 -15.11
N LEU A 214 -14.79 25.25 -13.79
CA LEU A 214 -13.49 25.57 -13.23
C LEU A 214 -12.44 24.47 -13.42
N TYR A 215 -12.81 23.21 -13.21
CA TYR A 215 -11.87 22.09 -13.10
C TYR A 215 -12.06 20.99 -14.14
N GLY A 216 -13.22 20.91 -14.80
CA GLY A 216 -13.61 19.75 -15.61
C GLY A 216 -12.57 19.36 -16.65
N GLN A 217 -12.18 20.29 -17.52
CA GLN A 217 -11.22 20.03 -18.58
C GLN A 217 -9.85 19.60 -18.04
N ALA A 218 -9.34 20.29 -17.03
CA ALA A 218 -8.05 19.95 -16.40
C ALA A 218 -8.09 18.59 -15.71
N PHE A 219 -9.21 18.29 -15.04
CA PHE A 219 -9.38 17.01 -14.36
C PHE A 219 -9.54 15.83 -15.34
N ASP A 220 -10.26 16.03 -16.45
CA ASP A 220 -10.39 15.00 -17.49
C ASP A 220 -9.03 14.71 -18.17
N THR A 221 -8.22 15.77 -18.40
CA THR A 221 -6.84 15.63 -18.89
C THR A 221 -5.97 14.84 -17.93
N PHE A 222 -6.01 15.18 -16.63
CA PHE A 222 -5.34 14.43 -15.57
C PHE A 222 -5.78 12.96 -15.53
N ALA A 223 -7.09 12.71 -15.59
CA ALA A 223 -7.64 11.35 -15.53
C ALA A 223 -7.14 10.48 -16.70
N ALA A 224 -7.15 11.02 -17.92
CA ALA A 224 -6.62 10.34 -19.09
C ALA A 224 -5.13 10.04 -18.93
N LYS A 225 -4.33 11.02 -18.46
CA LYS A 225 -2.90 10.87 -18.25
C LYS A 225 -2.57 9.85 -17.18
N LEU A 226 -3.25 9.89 -16.04
CA LEU A 226 -3.06 8.94 -14.94
C LEU A 226 -3.40 7.50 -15.37
N ASN A 227 -4.50 7.32 -16.10
CA ASN A 227 -4.89 6.00 -16.63
C ASN A 227 -3.84 5.46 -17.61
N SER A 228 -3.29 6.30 -18.49
CA SER A 228 -2.19 5.92 -19.40
C SER A 228 -0.95 5.50 -18.60
N MET A 229 -0.50 6.33 -17.66
CA MET A 229 0.67 6.02 -16.84
C MET A 229 0.54 4.70 -16.07
N GLN A 230 -0.66 4.40 -15.55
CA GLN A 230 -0.93 3.13 -14.87
C GLN A 230 -0.99 1.95 -15.86
N GLY A 231 -1.52 2.18 -17.07
CA GLY A 231 -1.53 1.20 -18.15
C GLY A 231 -0.14 0.80 -18.64
N ASP A 232 0.82 1.71 -18.57
CA ASP A 232 2.23 1.51 -18.96
C ASP A 232 3.13 1.09 -17.77
N GLY A 233 2.56 1.01 -16.57
CA GLY A 233 3.29 0.69 -15.35
C GLY A 233 3.86 -0.73 -15.29
N LEU A 234 4.60 -1.00 -14.21
CA LEU A 234 5.18 -2.32 -13.93
C LEU A 234 4.08 -3.38 -13.73
N ALA A 235 4.30 -4.59 -14.23
CA ALA A 235 3.40 -5.70 -13.95
C ALA A 235 3.33 -5.98 -12.44
N SER A 236 2.13 -6.21 -11.89
CA SER A 236 1.98 -6.32 -10.43
C SER A 236 2.73 -7.52 -9.85
N VAL A 237 2.90 -8.60 -10.61
CA VAL A 237 3.71 -9.76 -10.23
C VAL A 237 5.19 -9.40 -10.10
N GLU A 238 5.71 -8.58 -11.02
CA GLU A 238 7.10 -8.09 -10.95
C GLU A 238 7.30 -7.11 -9.78
N ALA A 239 6.33 -6.23 -9.56
CA ALA A 239 6.33 -5.34 -8.40
C ALA A 239 6.29 -6.14 -7.09
N ALA A 240 5.47 -7.18 -7.01
CA ALA A 240 5.39 -8.08 -5.87
C ALA A 240 6.72 -8.82 -5.62
N ALA A 241 7.35 -9.34 -6.68
CA ALA A 241 8.66 -9.98 -6.59
C ALA A 241 9.70 -9.01 -6.01
N ARG A 242 9.72 -7.75 -6.47
CA ARG A 242 10.62 -6.72 -5.94
C ARG A 242 10.35 -6.39 -4.48
N VAL A 243 9.07 -6.27 -4.07
CA VAL A 243 8.71 -6.06 -2.65
C VAL A 243 9.18 -7.21 -1.78
N ILE A 244 9.01 -8.45 -2.24
CA ILE A 244 9.48 -9.66 -1.52
C ILE A 244 11.01 -9.67 -1.42
N GLU A 245 11.72 -9.32 -2.49
CA GLU A 245 13.18 -9.18 -2.47
C GLU A 245 13.64 -8.17 -1.40
N LEU A 246 13.02 -6.98 -1.36
CA LEU A 246 13.30 -5.98 -0.34
C LEU A 246 12.96 -6.44 1.08
N ALA A 247 11.88 -7.24 1.22
CA ALA A 247 11.49 -7.82 2.49
C ALA A 247 12.49 -8.88 3.00
N GLU A 248 13.21 -9.53 2.12
CA GLU A 248 14.20 -10.59 2.46
C GLU A 248 15.65 -10.09 2.44
N GLN A 249 15.90 -8.90 1.87
CA GLN A 249 17.25 -8.36 1.73
C GLN A 249 17.92 -8.15 3.10
N ASP A 250 19.20 -8.60 3.20
CA ASP A 250 20.03 -8.41 4.39
C ASP A 250 21.39 -7.77 3.97
N PRO A 251 21.76 -6.61 4.55
CA PRO A 251 20.99 -5.82 5.51
C PRO A 251 19.71 -5.22 4.92
N ALA A 252 18.69 -5.01 5.77
CA ALA A 252 17.43 -4.43 5.36
C ALA A 252 17.61 -2.99 4.83
N PRO A 253 17.11 -2.66 3.64
CA PRO A 253 17.12 -1.28 3.17
C PRO A 253 16.13 -0.44 3.98
N SER A 254 16.47 0.81 4.24
CA SER A 254 15.52 1.72 4.91
C SER A 254 14.44 2.24 3.97
N PHE A 255 14.78 2.38 2.68
CA PHE A 255 13.96 3.00 1.64
C PHE A 255 14.41 2.47 0.27
N ALA A 256 13.49 1.97 -0.53
CA ALA A 256 13.82 1.44 -1.85
C ALA A 256 12.68 1.62 -2.87
N PRO A 257 12.99 1.97 -4.12
CA PRO A 257 12.01 2.04 -5.19
C PRO A 257 11.57 0.65 -5.65
N VAL A 258 10.29 0.57 -6.04
CA VAL A 258 9.68 -0.58 -6.72
C VAL A 258 9.27 -0.11 -8.11
N GLY A 259 10.13 -0.37 -9.09
CA GLY A 259 9.99 0.07 -10.47
C GLY A 259 10.97 1.18 -10.87
N ALA A 260 11.23 1.26 -12.17
CA ALA A 260 12.18 2.24 -12.74
C ALA A 260 11.62 3.67 -12.67
N ASP A 261 10.32 3.82 -12.87
CA ASP A 261 9.61 5.11 -12.76
C ASP A 261 9.68 5.67 -11.34
N ALA A 262 9.44 4.84 -10.31
CA ALA A 262 9.60 5.26 -8.92
C ALA A 262 11.04 5.71 -8.63
N LYS A 263 12.04 4.97 -9.14
CA LYS A 263 13.45 5.35 -8.97
C LYS A 263 13.74 6.72 -9.57
N GLU A 264 13.25 6.98 -10.77
CA GLU A 264 13.46 8.26 -11.46
C GLU A 264 12.71 9.41 -10.77
N MET A 265 11.43 9.23 -10.40
CA MET A 265 10.67 10.28 -9.72
C MET A 265 11.27 10.63 -8.36
N LEU A 266 11.78 9.65 -7.62
CA LEU A 266 12.47 9.88 -6.35
C LEU A 266 13.82 10.60 -6.55
N ARG A 267 14.54 10.32 -7.63
CA ARG A 267 15.75 11.04 -8.00
C ARG A 267 15.42 12.52 -8.28
N ILE A 268 14.41 12.76 -9.09
CA ILE A 268 13.92 14.10 -9.43
C ILE A 268 13.51 14.88 -8.18
N ALA A 269 12.73 14.26 -7.29
CA ALA A 269 12.28 14.90 -6.05
C ALA A 269 13.45 15.31 -5.12
N ARG A 270 14.62 14.68 -5.25
CA ARG A 270 15.84 15.01 -4.46
C ARG A 270 16.74 16.04 -5.12
N GLU A 271 16.83 16.02 -6.45
CA GLU A 271 17.84 16.76 -7.21
C GLU A 271 17.31 18.08 -7.77
N LYS A 272 16.00 18.16 -8.07
CA LYS A 272 15.41 19.35 -8.67
C LYS A 272 14.93 20.36 -7.62
N SER A 273 15.06 21.63 -7.95
CA SER A 273 14.48 22.74 -7.16
C SER A 273 12.95 22.67 -7.16
N ASP A 274 12.33 23.34 -6.18
CA ASP A 274 10.86 23.40 -6.06
C ASP A 274 10.21 23.94 -7.34
N VAL A 275 10.80 24.96 -7.97
CA VAL A 275 10.31 25.56 -9.21
C VAL A 275 10.33 24.54 -10.37
N GLU A 276 11.42 23.78 -10.51
CA GLU A 276 11.51 22.74 -11.53
C GLU A 276 10.53 21.58 -11.27
N GLN A 277 10.32 21.25 -9.98
CA GLN A 277 9.35 20.24 -9.60
C GLN A 277 7.92 20.71 -9.89
N ASP A 278 7.59 21.99 -9.66
CA ASP A 278 6.26 22.54 -9.98
C ASP A 278 5.97 22.47 -11.48
N ALA A 279 6.94 22.88 -12.32
CA ALA A 279 6.81 22.75 -13.77
C ALA A 279 6.61 21.28 -14.19
N LEU A 280 7.37 20.36 -13.61
CA LEU A 280 7.26 18.93 -13.91
C LEU A 280 5.92 18.33 -13.46
N ARG A 281 5.40 18.74 -12.30
CA ARG A 281 4.07 18.29 -11.82
C ARG A 281 2.97 18.61 -12.83
N LEU A 282 2.98 19.83 -13.37
CA LEU A 282 2.01 20.23 -14.41
C LEU A 282 2.21 19.40 -15.69
N GLN A 283 3.44 19.25 -16.14
CA GLN A 283 3.78 18.45 -17.34
C GLN A 283 3.33 16.98 -17.20
N LEU A 284 3.59 16.34 -16.06
CA LEU A 284 3.23 14.94 -15.82
C LEU A 284 1.73 14.69 -15.92
N VAL A 285 0.92 15.67 -15.58
CA VAL A 285 -0.55 15.55 -15.60
C VAL A 285 -1.20 16.29 -16.79
N GLY A 286 -0.39 16.85 -17.70
CA GLY A 286 -0.90 17.50 -18.91
C GLY A 286 -1.57 18.84 -18.68
N LEU A 287 -1.12 19.61 -17.70
CA LEU A 287 -1.64 20.93 -17.32
C LEU A 287 -0.68 22.09 -17.70
N ASN A 288 0.06 21.95 -18.76
CA ASN A 288 1.01 22.97 -19.27
C ASN A 288 0.28 24.14 -19.90
#